data_f44735400eafaba0542425c60a6dc8e5
#
_entry.id   f44735400eafaba0542425c60a6dc8e5
#
_cell.length_a   1.000
_cell.length_b   1.000
_cell.length_c   1.000
_cell.angle_alpha   90.00
_cell.angle_beta   90.00
_cell.angle_gamma   90.00
#
_symmetry.space_group_name_H-M   'P 1'
#
loop_
_entity.id
_entity.type
_entity.pdbx_description
1 polymer ?
#
loop_
_entity_poly.entity_id
_entity_poly.type
_entity_poly.pdbx_seq_one_letter_code
_entity_poly.pdbx_strand_id
1 'polypeptide(L)'
;MASPEAQETGAAPAEGSQVDAGAEKIGAPASPRQKSWLVRHFSLLLRRDRQAQKAGQLFSGLLALNVVFLGGAFICSMIFNNVAVTLGDVWILLAALKALSLLWLLYFAARTTRHPHAVLYHDPHAGPIWVRGSLVLFGSCTICLNIFRVGYDVSHIHCKSQLELIFPVIEMIFIGVQTWVLWKHCKDCVQVQTNFTRCGLMLTLATDLLLWVLAVTNDSMHREIEAELNTLMENFSGNDTNTCLCLNATVCEVFQKGYLMLYPFSTEYCLICCAVLFVMWKNVGRRLAPHTGAHPDTPPFHLHGAIFGPLLGLLVLVAGVCVFVLFQIEASGPTIARQYFTLYYAFYIAVLPTMSLAGLAGTAIHGLEERELDTLKNPTRSLDVVLLMGAALGQMGIAYFSIVAIVATRPHELLDRLILAYSLLLILQHIVQNLFIIEGLHRRPLWETAPEGLAGKPEAEPPRRGSLLELGQDLRRASLAYIHSYSHLNWKRRALKEISLFLILCNITLWMMPAFGIHPEFENGLEQDFYGYQTWFTIVNFGLPLGVFYRMHSVGGLVEVYLEA
;
A
#
# COMPACT_ATOMS: atom_id res chain seq x y z
N MET A 1 12.37 -45.30 44.42
CA MET A 1 13.69 -45.98 44.52
C MET A 1 14.69 -44.84 44.33
N ALA A 2 15.08 -44.21 45.39
CA ALA A 2 16.22 -44.50 46.24
C ALA A 2 17.48 -43.74 45.74
N SER A 3 17.75 -42.61 46.40
CA SER A 3 19.12 -42.10 46.70
C SER A 3 19.92 -43.15 47.48
N PRO A 4 21.20 -43.02 47.77
CA PRO A 4 21.84 -42.00 48.60
C PRO A 4 23.28 -41.57 48.17
N GLU A 5 23.79 -40.33 48.56
CA GLU A 5 24.63 -40.06 49.75
C GLU A 5 25.95 -40.85 49.83
N ALA A 6 27.09 -40.30 50.04
CA ALA A 6 27.72 -39.58 51.15
C ALA A 6 29.22 -39.36 50.86
N GLN A 7 29.73 -38.23 51.33
CA GLN A 7 30.74 -38.01 52.45
C GLN A 7 32.25 -38.23 52.15
N GLU A 8 32.94 -37.10 52.26
CA GLU A 8 33.86 -36.65 53.31
C GLU A 8 35.26 -37.25 53.33
N THR A 9 36.20 -36.40 53.44
CA THR A 9 37.28 -36.12 54.44
C THR A 9 38.55 -35.67 53.73
N GLY A 10 39.29 -34.63 54.02
CA GLY A 10 39.72 -34.07 55.23
C GLY A 10 41.26 -33.88 55.23
N ALA A 11 41.72 -32.77 55.81
CA ALA A 11 43.04 -32.51 56.31
C ALA A 11 44.07 -31.66 55.55
N ALA A 12 44.33 -30.49 56.15
CA ALA A 12 45.54 -29.64 56.05
C ALA A 12 46.66 -30.26 56.91
N PRO A 13 47.82 -29.64 57.20
CA PRO A 13 48.48 -28.42 56.71
C PRO A 13 50.03 -28.58 56.47
N ALA A 14 50.72 -27.53 56.01
CA ALA A 14 52.01 -27.00 56.57
C ALA A 14 52.70 -26.00 55.63
N GLU A 15 52.90 -24.84 56.19
CA GLU A 15 54.07 -23.96 56.37
C GLU A 15 55.15 -23.90 55.25
N GLY A 16 55.50 -22.65 54.94
CA GLY A 16 56.87 -22.27 54.77
C GLY A 16 57.28 -21.29 53.72
N SER A 17 57.57 -20.07 54.14
CA SER A 17 58.65 -19.18 53.68
C SER A 17 58.32 -18.06 52.64
N GLN A 18 58.48 -16.87 53.16
CA GLN A 18 58.62 -15.56 52.54
C GLN A 18 59.68 -15.50 51.44
N VAL A 19 59.47 -14.71 50.41
CA VAL A 19 60.37 -13.68 49.86
C VAL A 19 59.59 -12.57 49.17
N ASP A 20 59.88 -11.34 49.60
CA ASP A 20 59.43 -10.05 49.01
C ASP A 20 59.81 -9.87 47.57
N ALA A 21 58.91 -9.22 46.80
CA ALA A 21 59.22 -8.02 46.02
C ALA A 21 58.08 -7.64 45.05
N GLY A 22 57.65 -6.40 45.06
CA GLY A 22 57.07 -5.73 43.90
C GLY A 22 55.53 -5.61 43.88
N ALA A 23 55.03 -4.60 44.54
CA ALA A 23 53.61 -4.21 44.48
C ALA A 23 53.23 -3.63 43.16
N GLU A 24 52.35 -4.31 42.41
CA GLU A 24 51.51 -3.71 41.41
C GLU A 24 50.04 -3.95 41.75
N LYS A 25 49.35 -2.87 42.16
CA LYS A 25 47.95 -2.90 42.57
C LYS A 25 47.06 -3.16 41.36
N ILE A 26 46.72 -4.41 41.14
CA ILE A 26 45.58 -4.75 40.29
C ILE A 26 44.32 -4.46 41.10
N GLY A 27 43.54 -3.50 40.60
CA GLY A 27 42.32 -3.00 41.21
C GLY A 27 41.28 -4.11 41.41
N ALA A 28 40.74 -4.17 42.60
CA ALA A 28 39.61 -5.03 42.95
C ALA A 28 38.41 -4.79 42.00
N PRO A 29 37.61 -5.82 41.67
CA PRO A 29 36.41 -5.63 40.86
C PRO A 29 35.46 -4.70 41.61
N ALA A 30 35.11 -3.58 40.95
CA ALA A 30 34.18 -2.59 41.48
C ALA A 30 32.86 -3.27 41.85
N SER A 31 32.47 -3.17 43.11
CA SER A 31 31.16 -3.61 43.60
C SER A 31 30.06 -3.05 42.71
N PRO A 32 28.97 -3.78 42.43
CA PRO A 32 27.89 -3.29 41.60
C PRO A 32 27.33 -2.02 42.24
N ARG A 33 27.56 -0.86 41.59
CA ARG A 33 27.04 0.44 42.00
C ARG A 33 25.54 0.28 42.29
N GLN A 34 25.15 0.39 43.55
CA GLN A 34 23.76 0.44 43.97
C GLN A 34 23.14 1.59 43.20
N LYS A 35 22.28 1.24 42.23
CA LYS A 35 21.50 2.23 41.47
C LYS A 35 20.76 3.10 42.47
N SER A 36 21.00 4.41 42.48
CA SER A 36 20.34 5.39 43.32
C SER A 36 18.83 5.12 43.37
N TRP A 37 18.18 5.30 44.52
CA TRP A 37 16.73 5.16 44.70
C TRP A 37 15.94 5.90 43.62
N LEU A 38 16.38 7.10 43.22
CA LEU A 38 15.82 7.88 42.10
C LEU A 38 15.85 7.11 40.77
N VAL A 39 16.97 6.45 40.44
CA VAL A 39 17.10 5.65 39.20
C VAL A 39 16.19 4.42 39.23
N ARG A 40 16.03 3.78 40.41
CA ARG A 40 15.08 2.66 40.58
C ARG A 40 13.62 3.16 40.41
N HIS A 41 13.27 4.24 41.09
CA HIS A 41 11.93 4.80 41.02
C HIS A 41 11.58 5.27 39.60
N PHE A 42 12.50 5.95 38.93
CA PHE A 42 12.33 6.36 37.52
C PHE A 42 12.24 5.18 36.56
N SER A 43 13.00 4.11 36.77
CA SER A 43 12.91 2.89 35.97
C SER A 43 11.59 2.14 36.17
N LEU A 44 11.02 2.17 37.38
CA LEU A 44 9.69 1.61 37.66
C LEU A 44 8.57 2.42 37.01
N LEU A 45 8.65 3.76 37.06
CA LEU A 45 7.70 4.65 36.37
C LEU A 45 7.75 4.44 34.86
N LEU A 46 8.92 4.34 34.25
CA LEU A 46 9.10 4.04 32.83
C LEU A 46 8.55 2.66 32.46
N ARG A 47 8.72 1.66 33.30
CA ARG A 47 8.13 0.32 33.08
C ARG A 47 6.60 0.38 33.12
N ARG A 48 6.03 1.10 34.10
CA ARG A 48 4.58 1.27 34.24
C ARG A 48 3.98 2.02 33.04
N ASP A 49 4.66 3.04 32.57
CA ASP A 49 4.23 3.81 31.38
C ASP A 49 4.26 2.94 30.10
N ARG A 50 5.31 2.15 29.90
CA ARG A 50 5.41 1.18 28.79
C ARG A 50 4.32 0.10 28.86
N GLN A 51 3.96 -0.39 30.05
CA GLN A 51 2.88 -1.37 30.20
C GLN A 51 1.52 -0.75 29.87
N ALA A 52 1.27 0.49 30.34
CA ALA A 52 0.04 1.22 30.03
C ALA A 52 -0.09 1.51 28.51
N GLN A 53 1.01 1.82 27.84
CA GLN A 53 1.01 2.01 26.38
C GLN A 53 0.72 0.70 25.64
N LYS A 54 1.30 -0.44 26.05
CA LYS A 54 1.00 -1.74 25.46
C LYS A 54 -0.47 -2.14 25.67
N ALA A 55 -1.01 -1.91 26.87
CA ALA A 55 -2.42 -2.19 27.15
C ALA A 55 -3.35 -1.34 26.29
N GLY A 56 -3.05 -0.04 26.08
CA GLY A 56 -3.80 0.83 25.20
C GLY A 56 -3.73 0.40 23.72
N GLN A 57 -2.59 -0.11 23.26
CA GLN A 57 -2.46 -0.68 21.91
C GLN A 57 -3.33 -1.94 21.74
N LEU A 58 -3.27 -2.86 22.70
CA LEU A 58 -4.06 -4.09 22.68
C LEU A 58 -5.56 -3.78 22.70
N PHE A 59 -5.99 -2.88 23.59
CA PHE A 59 -7.42 -2.49 23.69
C PHE A 59 -7.94 -1.88 22.40
N SER A 60 -7.22 -0.93 21.81
CA SER A 60 -7.62 -0.29 20.54
C SER A 60 -7.59 -1.26 19.35
N GLY A 61 -6.64 -2.18 19.32
CA GLY A 61 -6.60 -3.25 18.32
C GLY A 61 -7.78 -4.22 18.46
N LEU A 62 -8.12 -4.60 19.69
CA LEU A 62 -9.28 -5.45 19.95
C LEU A 62 -10.60 -4.75 19.57
N LEU A 63 -10.71 -3.43 19.83
CA LEU A 63 -11.86 -2.63 19.39
C LEU A 63 -12.03 -2.68 17.88
N ALA A 64 -10.95 -2.42 17.11
CA ALA A 64 -10.99 -2.50 15.66
C ALA A 64 -11.39 -3.88 15.15
N LEU A 65 -10.82 -4.93 15.76
CA LEU A 65 -11.13 -6.31 15.40
C LEU A 65 -12.63 -6.62 15.61
N ASN A 66 -13.21 -6.19 16.74
CA ASN A 66 -14.64 -6.38 17.00
C ASN A 66 -15.52 -5.63 15.99
N VAL A 67 -15.16 -4.39 15.64
CA VAL A 67 -15.90 -3.61 14.63
C VAL A 67 -15.82 -4.29 13.26
N VAL A 68 -14.63 -4.77 12.86
CA VAL A 68 -14.45 -5.49 11.59
C VAL A 68 -15.22 -6.80 11.56
N PHE A 69 -15.23 -7.58 12.65
CA PHE A 69 -16.01 -8.81 12.72
C PHE A 69 -17.53 -8.53 12.68
N LEU A 70 -17.99 -7.50 13.39
CA LEU A 70 -19.40 -7.10 13.34
C LEU A 70 -19.83 -6.70 11.93
N GLY A 71 -19.10 -5.78 11.32
CA GLY A 71 -19.39 -5.31 9.96
C GLY A 71 -19.22 -6.42 8.91
N GLY A 72 -18.17 -7.24 9.04
CA GLY A 72 -17.95 -8.41 8.20
C GLY A 72 -19.09 -9.43 8.31
N ALA A 73 -19.62 -9.68 9.52
CA ALA A 73 -20.77 -10.55 9.72
C ALA A 73 -22.03 -9.99 9.01
N PHE A 74 -22.26 -8.67 9.07
CA PHE A 74 -23.38 -8.04 8.35
C PHE A 74 -23.20 -8.19 6.82
N ILE A 75 -22.00 -7.92 6.29
CA ILE A 75 -21.73 -8.05 4.86
C ILE A 75 -21.87 -9.51 4.41
N CYS A 76 -21.30 -10.46 5.14
CA CYS A 76 -21.46 -11.89 4.83
C CYS A 76 -22.92 -12.33 4.91
N SER A 77 -23.68 -11.87 5.92
CA SER A 77 -25.10 -12.19 6.03
C SER A 77 -25.91 -11.66 4.86
N MET A 78 -25.59 -10.47 4.36
CA MET A 78 -26.19 -9.89 3.16
C MET A 78 -25.91 -10.76 1.92
N ILE A 79 -24.68 -11.30 1.77
CA ILE A 79 -24.31 -12.17 0.62
C ILE A 79 -25.10 -13.49 0.67
N PHE A 80 -25.18 -14.12 1.84
CA PHE A 80 -25.79 -15.45 1.97
C PHE A 80 -27.32 -15.39 2.13
N ASN A 81 -27.87 -14.30 2.63
CA ASN A 81 -29.30 -14.14 2.86
C ASN A 81 -29.74 -12.67 2.75
N ASN A 82 -29.84 -12.19 1.53
CA ASN A 82 -30.22 -10.81 1.20
C ASN A 82 -31.68 -10.46 1.56
N VAL A 83 -32.50 -11.45 1.92
CA VAL A 83 -33.87 -11.24 2.40
C VAL A 83 -33.89 -10.85 3.89
N ALA A 84 -33.01 -11.45 4.69
CA ALA A 84 -32.93 -11.19 6.13
C ALA A 84 -32.08 -9.96 6.46
N VAL A 85 -30.97 -9.75 5.71
CA VAL A 85 -30.08 -8.59 5.85
C VAL A 85 -29.93 -7.94 4.48
N THR A 86 -30.50 -6.77 4.33
CA THR A 86 -30.47 -6.03 3.07
C THR A 86 -29.20 -5.19 2.92
N LEU A 87 -28.86 -4.81 1.71
CA LEU A 87 -27.77 -3.86 1.43
C LEU A 87 -28.00 -2.52 2.16
N GLY A 88 -29.27 -2.11 2.33
CA GLY A 88 -29.65 -0.93 3.11
C GLY A 88 -29.24 -1.02 4.58
N ASP A 89 -29.36 -2.20 5.22
CA ASP A 89 -28.95 -2.39 6.61
C ASP A 89 -27.43 -2.26 6.78
N VAL A 90 -26.67 -2.79 5.81
CA VAL A 90 -25.22 -2.62 5.78
C VAL A 90 -24.83 -1.15 5.59
N TRP A 91 -25.54 -0.41 4.73
CA TRP A 91 -25.30 1.02 4.55
C TRP A 91 -25.60 1.84 5.81
N ILE A 92 -26.65 1.51 6.55
CA ILE A 92 -26.98 2.17 7.83
C ILE A 92 -25.84 1.97 8.82
N LEU A 93 -25.35 0.74 8.99
CA LEU A 93 -24.23 0.43 9.88
C LEU A 93 -22.97 1.22 9.47
N LEU A 94 -22.61 1.19 8.19
CA LEU A 94 -21.43 1.89 7.69
C LEU A 94 -21.58 3.41 7.75
N ALA A 95 -22.77 3.96 7.52
CA ALA A 95 -23.05 5.39 7.70
C ALA A 95 -22.86 5.81 9.16
N ALA A 96 -23.31 4.99 10.12
CA ALA A 96 -23.09 5.25 11.54
C ALA A 96 -21.59 5.21 11.91
N LEU A 97 -20.84 4.23 11.39
CA LEU A 97 -19.39 4.13 11.60
C LEU A 97 -18.63 5.31 10.97
N LYS A 98 -19.00 5.73 9.75
CA LYS A 98 -18.45 6.92 9.09
C LYS A 98 -18.74 8.19 9.89
N ALA A 99 -19.97 8.37 10.36
CA ALA A 99 -20.34 9.52 11.17
C ALA A 99 -19.54 9.57 12.48
N LEU A 100 -19.38 8.44 13.17
CA LEU A 100 -18.60 8.35 14.40
C LEU A 100 -17.10 8.63 14.13
N SER A 101 -16.54 8.07 13.06
CA SER A 101 -15.16 8.33 12.64
C SER A 101 -14.95 9.78 12.24
N LEU A 102 -15.92 10.39 11.52
CA LEU A 102 -15.89 11.80 11.14
C LEU A 102 -15.89 12.72 12.37
N LEU A 103 -16.77 12.46 13.33
CA LEU A 103 -16.82 13.22 14.59
C LEU A 103 -15.49 13.14 15.34
N TRP A 104 -14.89 11.93 15.38
CA TRP A 104 -13.58 11.75 15.99
C TRP A 104 -12.46 12.49 15.23
N LEU A 105 -12.43 12.42 13.89
CA LEU A 105 -11.44 13.14 13.06
C LEU A 105 -11.52 14.64 13.27
N LEU A 106 -12.73 15.20 13.31
CA LEU A 106 -12.95 16.62 13.60
C LEU A 106 -12.50 16.99 15.02
N TYR A 107 -12.81 16.16 16.01
CA TYR A 107 -12.33 16.35 17.39
C TYR A 107 -10.80 16.30 17.45
N PHE A 108 -10.18 15.32 16.80
CA PHE A 108 -8.73 15.18 16.71
C PHE A 108 -8.08 16.44 16.14
N ALA A 109 -8.56 16.91 15.00
CA ALA A 109 -8.02 18.10 14.33
C ALA A 109 -8.29 19.42 15.09
N ALA A 110 -9.45 19.53 15.78
CA ALA A 110 -9.83 20.76 16.46
C ALA A 110 -9.27 20.88 17.89
N ARG A 111 -9.13 19.75 18.59
CA ARG A 111 -8.78 19.72 20.02
C ARG A 111 -7.45 19.04 20.29
N THR A 112 -7.28 17.78 19.87
CA THR A 112 -6.10 16.97 20.22
C THR A 112 -4.82 17.59 19.67
N THR A 113 -4.79 17.98 18.40
CA THR A 113 -3.58 18.54 17.77
C THR A 113 -3.26 19.96 18.20
N ARG A 114 -4.25 20.70 18.70
CA ARG A 114 -4.07 22.08 19.21
C ARG A 114 -3.69 22.15 20.68
N HIS A 115 -3.69 21.03 21.39
CA HIS A 115 -3.29 21.01 22.79
C HIS A 115 -1.77 21.31 22.91
N PRO A 116 -1.33 22.17 23.85
CA PRO A 116 0.08 22.42 24.08
C PRO A 116 0.81 21.08 24.35
N HIS A 117 1.96 20.87 23.70
CA HIS A 117 2.77 19.66 23.75
C HIS A 117 2.12 18.38 23.19
N ALA A 118 1.06 18.51 22.38
CA ALA A 118 0.41 17.33 21.76
C ALA A 118 1.32 16.65 20.75
N VAL A 119 2.03 17.40 19.93
CA VAL A 119 2.95 16.91 18.90
C VAL A 119 4.34 17.47 19.22
N LEU A 120 5.19 16.62 19.80
CA LEU A 120 6.58 16.96 20.14
C LEU A 120 7.58 16.41 19.11
N TYR A 121 7.19 15.38 18.40
CA TYR A 121 8.06 14.66 17.47
C TYR A 121 7.32 14.42 16.16
N HIS A 122 8.05 14.49 15.05
CA HIS A 122 7.60 14.09 13.73
C HIS A 122 8.41 12.89 13.26
N ASP A 123 7.75 11.88 12.72
CA ASP A 123 8.42 10.74 12.08
C ASP A 123 8.74 11.12 10.62
N PRO A 124 10.03 11.28 10.25
CA PRO A 124 10.41 11.66 8.89
C PRO A 124 10.03 10.61 7.84
N HIS A 125 9.96 9.33 8.25
CA HIS A 125 9.64 8.21 7.37
C HIS A 125 8.15 7.93 7.25
N ALA A 126 7.30 8.52 8.12
CA ALA A 126 5.86 8.39 8.02
C ALA A 126 5.30 9.27 6.91
N GLY A 127 4.49 8.71 6.04
CA GLY A 127 3.81 9.45 4.98
C GLY A 127 4.76 10.18 4.02
N PRO A 128 5.62 9.48 3.27
CA PRO A 128 6.43 10.07 2.21
C PRO A 128 5.55 10.82 1.21
N ILE A 129 6.14 11.71 0.43
CA ILE A 129 5.38 12.59 -0.49
C ILE A 129 4.53 11.79 -1.48
N TRP A 130 5.00 10.62 -1.87
CA TRP A 130 4.28 9.69 -2.70
C TRP A 130 2.95 9.22 -2.07
N VAL A 131 2.99 8.72 -0.84
CA VAL A 131 1.78 8.24 -0.12
C VAL A 131 0.78 9.38 0.07
N ARG A 132 1.25 10.59 0.39
CA ARG A 132 0.38 11.77 0.49
C ARG A 132 -0.19 12.19 -0.86
N GLY A 133 0.61 12.14 -1.92
CA GLY A 133 0.16 12.43 -3.28
C GLY A 133 -0.90 11.45 -3.77
N SER A 134 -0.69 10.15 -3.57
CA SER A 134 -1.66 9.11 -3.91
C SER A 134 -2.95 9.23 -3.08
N LEU A 135 -2.85 9.56 -1.79
CA LEU A 135 -4.01 9.81 -0.94
C LEU A 135 -4.91 10.93 -1.49
N VAL A 136 -4.33 12.05 -1.94
CA VAL A 136 -5.10 13.15 -2.55
C VAL A 136 -5.66 12.75 -3.91
N LEU A 137 -4.87 12.09 -4.75
CA LEU A 137 -5.30 11.64 -6.07
C LEU A 137 -6.50 10.69 -5.96
N PHE A 138 -6.34 9.60 -5.19
CA PHE A 138 -7.41 8.60 -5.06
C PHE A 138 -8.60 9.14 -4.27
N GLY A 139 -8.39 9.98 -3.27
CA GLY A 139 -9.46 10.68 -2.56
C GLY A 139 -10.28 11.59 -3.47
N SER A 140 -9.64 12.35 -4.34
CA SER A 140 -10.32 13.19 -5.34
C SER A 140 -11.11 12.36 -6.34
N CYS A 141 -10.53 11.27 -6.84
CA CYS A 141 -11.22 10.34 -7.75
C CYS A 141 -12.43 9.68 -7.07
N THR A 142 -12.32 9.31 -5.79
CA THR A 142 -13.43 8.73 -5.03
C THR A 142 -14.54 9.75 -4.75
N ILE A 143 -14.21 11.02 -4.55
CA ILE A 143 -15.22 12.09 -4.46
C ILE A 143 -15.94 12.25 -5.80
N CYS A 144 -15.21 12.25 -6.93
CA CYS A 144 -15.81 12.30 -8.26
C CYS A 144 -16.71 11.08 -8.52
N LEU A 145 -16.29 9.88 -8.13
CA LEU A 145 -17.10 8.66 -8.20
C LEU A 145 -18.43 8.82 -7.46
N ASN A 146 -18.41 9.35 -6.24
CA ASN A 146 -19.63 9.58 -5.47
C ASN A 146 -20.53 10.65 -6.11
N ILE A 147 -19.96 11.66 -6.80
CA ILE A 147 -20.75 12.64 -7.59
C ILE A 147 -21.47 11.93 -8.73
N PHE A 148 -20.79 11.05 -9.49
CA PHE A 148 -21.43 10.25 -10.54
C PHE A 148 -22.53 9.36 -9.99
N ARG A 149 -22.29 8.73 -8.83
CA ARG A 149 -23.28 7.91 -8.15
C ARG A 149 -24.51 8.70 -7.75
N VAL A 150 -24.35 9.86 -7.11
CA VAL A 150 -25.47 10.75 -6.77
C VAL A 150 -26.23 11.19 -8.04
N GLY A 151 -25.51 11.54 -9.11
CA GLY A 151 -26.13 11.90 -10.39
C GLY A 151 -26.98 10.77 -10.97
N TYR A 152 -26.48 9.55 -10.93
CA TYR A 152 -27.22 8.35 -11.35
C TYR A 152 -28.45 8.10 -10.47
N ASP A 153 -28.30 8.15 -9.14
CA ASP A 153 -29.36 7.90 -8.17
C ASP A 153 -30.48 8.97 -8.26
N VAL A 154 -30.12 10.24 -8.46
CA VAL A 154 -31.08 11.34 -8.69
C VAL A 154 -31.87 11.13 -9.99
N SER A 155 -31.22 10.62 -11.04
CA SER A 155 -31.89 10.30 -12.30
C SER A 155 -32.92 9.17 -12.17
N HIS A 156 -32.83 8.36 -11.13
CA HIS A 156 -33.73 7.24 -10.80
C HIS A 156 -34.53 7.45 -9.51
N ILE A 157 -34.74 8.69 -9.08
CA ILE A 157 -35.32 9.04 -7.77
C ILE A 157 -36.68 8.39 -7.49
N HIS A 158 -37.44 8.04 -8.53
CA HIS A 158 -38.74 7.40 -8.40
C HIS A 158 -38.67 5.91 -8.01
N CYS A 159 -37.51 5.28 -8.16
CA CYS A 159 -37.30 3.86 -7.94
C CYS A 159 -36.36 3.57 -6.77
N LYS A 160 -35.60 4.58 -6.31
CA LYS A 160 -34.55 4.39 -5.31
C LYS A 160 -34.95 4.91 -3.94
N SER A 161 -34.40 4.30 -2.90
CA SER A 161 -34.64 4.72 -1.51
C SER A 161 -33.86 6.02 -1.19
N GLN A 162 -34.41 6.83 -0.27
CA GLN A 162 -33.72 8.05 0.21
C GLN A 162 -32.35 7.74 0.82
N LEU A 163 -32.17 6.54 1.35
CA LEU A 163 -30.92 6.07 1.96
C LEU A 163 -29.79 5.96 0.92
N GLU A 164 -30.11 5.54 -0.30
CA GLU A 164 -29.16 5.43 -1.40
C GLU A 164 -28.60 6.78 -1.81
N LEU A 165 -29.40 7.83 -1.72
CA LEU A 165 -28.97 9.20 -2.01
C LEU A 165 -28.11 9.82 -0.89
N ILE A 166 -28.44 9.52 0.38
CA ILE A 166 -27.74 10.12 1.54
C ILE A 166 -26.37 9.48 1.76
N PHE A 167 -26.25 8.18 1.51
CA PHE A 167 -25.00 7.44 1.77
C PHE A 167 -23.77 7.99 1.03
N PRO A 168 -23.80 8.27 -0.29
CA PRO A 168 -22.67 8.86 -1.01
C PRO A 168 -22.33 10.28 -0.54
N VAL A 169 -23.32 11.06 -0.09
CA VAL A 169 -23.08 12.43 0.42
C VAL A 169 -22.29 12.37 1.74
N ILE A 170 -22.68 11.48 2.67
CA ILE A 170 -21.91 11.26 3.92
C ILE A 170 -20.50 10.80 3.58
N GLU A 171 -20.36 9.93 2.59
CA GLU A 171 -19.06 9.41 2.15
C GLU A 171 -18.16 10.52 1.60
N MET A 172 -18.65 11.41 0.75
CA MET A 172 -17.87 12.55 0.23
C MET A 172 -17.33 13.43 1.36
N ILE A 173 -18.16 13.74 2.36
CA ILE A 173 -17.74 14.55 3.51
C ILE A 173 -16.67 13.81 4.33
N PHE A 174 -16.89 12.51 4.58
CA PHE A 174 -15.94 11.67 5.30
C PHE A 174 -14.59 11.61 4.59
N ILE A 175 -14.55 11.31 3.29
CA ILE A 175 -13.34 11.24 2.46
C ILE A 175 -12.59 12.59 2.47
N GLY A 176 -13.31 13.71 2.29
CA GLY A 176 -12.71 15.04 2.29
C GLY A 176 -12.02 15.39 3.61
N VAL A 177 -12.70 15.16 4.73
CA VAL A 177 -12.12 15.42 6.07
C VAL A 177 -10.99 14.46 6.38
N GLN A 178 -11.14 13.18 6.08
CA GLN A 178 -10.12 12.16 6.30
C GLN A 178 -8.85 12.46 5.49
N THR A 179 -8.97 12.72 4.21
CA THR A 179 -7.84 13.09 3.34
C THR A 179 -7.10 14.30 3.89
N TRP A 180 -7.84 15.35 4.31
CA TRP A 180 -7.24 16.55 4.88
C TRP A 180 -6.49 16.25 6.20
N VAL A 181 -7.08 15.48 7.11
CA VAL A 181 -6.45 15.11 8.39
C VAL A 181 -5.21 14.26 8.16
N LEU A 182 -5.30 13.23 7.31
CA LEU A 182 -4.18 12.34 7.01
C LEU A 182 -3.05 13.08 6.30
N TRP A 183 -3.36 13.95 5.32
CA TRP A 183 -2.36 14.78 4.66
C TRP A 183 -1.55 15.63 5.65
N LYS A 184 -2.23 16.23 6.63
CA LYS A 184 -1.63 17.17 7.56
C LYS A 184 -0.89 16.48 8.70
N HIS A 185 -1.44 15.37 9.22
CA HIS A 185 -1.03 14.78 10.50
C HIS A 185 -0.38 13.39 10.40
N CYS A 186 -0.13 12.85 9.20
CA CYS A 186 0.43 11.51 9.02
C CYS A 186 1.82 11.32 9.68
N LYS A 187 2.59 12.41 9.85
CA LYS A 187 3.92 12.40 10.45
C LYS A 187 3.93 12.64 11.97
N ASP A 188 2.79 13.01 12.54
CA ASP A 188 2.71 13.48 13.91
C ASP A 188 2.77 12.33 14.92
N CYS A 189 3.72 12.43 15.88
CA CYS A 189 3.80 11.53 17.03
C CYS A 189 3.02 12.14 18.21
N VAL A 190 1.72 11.82 18.33
CA VAL A 190 0.83 12.39 19.34
C VAL A 190 1.15 11.85 20.73
N GLN A 191 1.38 12.75 21.70
CA GLN A 191 1.76 12.41 23.07
C GLN A 191 0.61 12.60 24.10
N VAL A 192 -0.46 13.30 23.71
CA VAL A 192 -1.59 13.61 24.58
C VAL A 192 -2.80 12.75 24.20
N GLN A 193 -3.61 12.37 25.19
CA GLN A 193 -4.81 11.53 25.00
C GLN A 193 -4.54 10.25 24.20
N THR A 194 -3.40 9.60 24.48
CA THR A 194 -2.87 8.50 23.66
C THR A 194 -3.85 7.35 23.45
N ASN A 195 -4.59 6.94 24.48
CA ASN A 195 -5.54 5.82 24.38
C ASN A 195 -6.79 6.20 23.56
N PHE A 196 -7.31 7.41 23.75
CA PHE A 196 -8.45 7.90 22.98
C PHE A 196 -8.08 8.08 21.49
N THR A 197 -6.90 8.64 21.23
CA THR A 197 -6.38 8.78 19.87
C THR A 197 -6.17 7.40 19.20
N ARG A 198 -5.64 6.42 19.93
CA ARG A 198 -5.50 5.05 19.40
C ARG A 198 -6.83 4.41 19.07
N CYS A 199 -7.84 4.55 19.95
CA CYS A 199 -9.17 4.01 19.68
C CYS A 199 -9.82 4.66 18.46
N GLY A 200 -9.71 5.98 18.31
CA GLY A 200 -10.28 6.68 17.18
C GLY A 200 -9.58 6.34 15.85
N LEU A 201 -8.23 6.25 15.84
CA LEU A 201 -7.48 5.79 14.66
C LEU A 201 -7.89 4.38 14.24
N MET A 202 -8.02 3.47 15.20
CA MET A 202 -8.42 2.09 14.94
C MET A 202 -9.88 1.95 14.53
N LEU A 203 -10.77 2.79 15.05
CA LEU A 203 -12.15 2.85 14.59
C LEU A 203 -12.24 3.32 13.13
N THR A 204 -11.51 4.37 12.78
CA THR A 204 -11.47 4.88 11.40
C THR A 204 -10.86 3.85 10.45
N LEU A 205 -9.77 3.18 10.86
CA LEU A 205 -9.16 2.09 10.10
C LEU A 205 -10.15 0.94 9.87
N ALA A 206 -10.88 0.53 10.90
CA ALA A 206 -11.90 -0.52 10.79
C ALA A 206 -13.04 -0.11 9.84
N THR A 207 -13.42 1.16 9.85
CA THR A 207 -14.42 1.71 8.92
C THR A 207 -13.93 1.65 7.48
N ASP A 208 -12.69 2.09 7.20
CA ASP A 208 -12.11 2.03 5.84
C ASP A 208 -11.97 0.59 5.35
N LEU A 209 -11.56 -0.33 6.23
CA LEU A 209 -11.45 -1.75 5.88
C LEU A 209 -12.82 -2.36 5.54
N LEU A 210 -13.87 -2.01 6.28
CA LEU A 210 -15.23 -2.47 5.99
C LEU A 210 -15.78 -1.85 4.69
N LEU A 211 -15.45 -0.60 4.40
CA LEU A 211 -15.79 0.04 3.12
C LEU A 211 -15.10 -0.67 1.95
N TRP A 212 -13.83 -1.04 2.13
CA TRP A 212 -13.10 -1.83 1.15
C TRP A 212 -13.74 -3.22 0.93
N VAL A 213 -14.08 -3.93 2.01
CA VAL A 213 -14.75 -5.24 1.92
C VAL A 213 -16.09 -5.10 1.20
N LEU A 214 -16.91 -4.09 1.56
CA LEU A 214 -18.18 -3.85 0.88
C LEU A 214 -17.98 -3.53 -0.60
N ALA A 215 -17.00 -2.69 -0.94
CA ALA A 215 -16.72 -2.34 -2.32
C ALA A 215 -16.37 -3.58 -3.15
N VAL A 216 -15.43 -4.41 -2.68
CA VAL A 216 -15.03 -5.66 -3.34
C VAL A 216 -16.22 -6.60 -3.50
N THR A 217 -17.04 -6.75 -2.44
CA THR A 217 -18.22 -7.62 -2.45
C THR A 217 -19.31 -7.12 -3.40
N ASN A 218 -19.56 -5.81 -3.42
CA ASN A 218 -20.58 -5.21 -4.27
C ASN A 218 -20.23 -5.31 -5.76
N ASP A 219 -18.97 -5.13 -6.12
CA ASP A 219 -18.48 -5.36 -7.50
C ASP A 219 -18.72 -6.81 -7.93
N SER A 220 -18.44 -7.75 -7.04
CA SER A 220 -18.67 -9.18 -7.25
C SER A 220 -20.15 -9.51 -7.48
N MET A 221 -21.03 -8.98 -6.65
CA MET A 221 -22.48 -9.23 -6.77
C MET A 221 -23.08 -8.61 -8.04
N HIS A 222 -22.62 -7.43 -8.46
CA HIS A 222 -23.10 -6.80 -9.70
C HIS A 222 -22.75 -7.64 -10.93
N ARG A 223 -21.57 -8.21 -10.99
CA ARG A 223 -21.15 -9.08 -12.11
C ARG A 223 -21.92 -10.39 -12.15
N GLU A 224 -22.22 -10.97 -10.98
CA GLU A 224 -23.01 -12.20 -10.88
C GLU A 224 -24.45 -11.97 -11.34
N ILE A 225 -25.11 -10.90 -10.87
CA ILE A 225 -26.48 -10.52 -11.26
C ILE A 225 -26.54 -10.18 -12.76
N GLU A 226 -25.55 -9.50 -13.30
CA GLU A 226 -25.49 -9.14 -14.71
C GLU A 226 -25.31 -10.37 -15.61
N ALA A 227 -24.48 -11.33 -15.20
CA ALA A 227 -24.30 -12.62 -15.87
C ALA A 227 -25.60 -13.46 -15.84
N GLU A 228 -26.27 -13.52 -14.68
CA GLU A 228 -27.53 -14.26 -14.50
C GLU A 228 -28.67 -13.59 -15.27
N LEU A 229 -28.74 -12.25 -15.29
CA LEU A 229 -29.72 -11.49 -16.04
C LEU A 229 -29.53 -11.66 -17.56
N ASN A 230 -28.30 -11.71 -18.05
CA ASN A 230 -28.00 -11.96 -19.46
C ASN A 230 -28.43 -13.37 -19.88
N THR A 231 -28.19 -14.39 -19.04
CA THR A 231 -28.67 -15.76 -19.29
C THR A 231 -30.19 -15.90 -19.22
N LEU A 232 -30.85 -15.11 -18.36
CA LEU A 232 -32.31 -15.07 -18.26
C LEU A 232 -32.92 -14.29 -19.44
N MET A 233 -32.30 -13.20 -19.91
CA MET A 233 -32.78 -12.45 -21.09
C MET A 233 -32.64 -13.25 -22.38
N GLU A 234 -31.64 -14.10 -22.55
CA GLU A 234 -31.57 -15.06 -23.67
C GLU A 234 -32.70 -16.09 -23.63
N ASN A 235 -33.20 -16.44 -22.45
CA ASN A 235 -34.28 -17.44 -22.28
C ASN A 235 -35.70 -16.84 -22.22
N PHE A 236 -35.86 -15.53 -21.95
CA PHE A 236 -37.14 -14.86 -21.81
C PHE A 236 -37.23 -13.64 -22.76
N SER A 237 -37.52 -13.89 -24.02
CA SER A 237 -38.05 -12.86 -24.91
C SER A 237 -39.54 -12.63 -24.62
N GLY A 238 -39.87 -12.09 -23.47
CA GLY A 238 -41.24 -11.84 -23.04
C GLY A 238 -41.39 -10.48 -22.35
N ASN A 239 -42.20 -9.62 -22.94
CA ASN A 239 -42.66 -8.32 -22.46
C ASN A 239 -42.97 -8.27 -20.95
N ASP A 240 -42.12 -7.62 -20.15
CA ASP A 240 -42.54 -7.08 -18.86
C ASP A 240 -42.03 -5.65 -18.68
N THR A 241 -43.00 -4.73 -18.73
CA THR A 241 -42.87 -3.27 -18.72
C THR A 241 -42.78 -2.70 -17.30
N ASN A 242 -41.87 -3.17 -16.49
CA ASN A 242 -41.57 -2.56 -15.17
C ASN A 242 -40.09 -2.32 -14.96
N THR A 243 -39.38 -1.91 -16.00
CA THR A 243 -38.02 -1.41 -15.89
C THR A 243 -38.03 0.05 -15.46
N CYS A 244 -37.36 0.39 -14.38
CA CYS A 244 -37.05 1.77 -14.01
C CYS A 244 -36.26 2.44 -15.14
N LEU A 245 -36.96 3.11 -16.05
CA LEU A 245 -36.34 3.82 -17.15
C LEU A 245 -35.79 5.16 -16.66
N CYS A 246 -34.52 5.42 -17.00
CA CYS A 246 -33.91 6.71 -16.81
C CYS A 246 -34.59 7.80 -17.62
N LEU A 247 -34.82 8.97 -17.02
CA LEU A 247 -35.45 10.12 -17.66
C LEU A 247 -34.67 10.62 -18.89
N ASN A 248 -33.33 10.39 -18.91
CA ASN A 248 -32.47 10.72 -20.04
C ASN A 248 -31.39 9.64 -20.19
N ALA A 249 -31.57 8.74 -21.14
CA ALA A 249 -30.74 7.57 -21.37
C ALA A 249 -29.24 7.90 -21.54
N THR A 250 -28.91 8.98 -22.25
CA THR A 250 -27.51 9.38 -22.50
C THR A 250 -26.80 9.88 -21.23
N VAL A 251 -27.49 10.61 -20.37
CA VAL A 251 -26.94 11.13 -19.11
C VAL A 251 -26.71 9.98 -18.11
N CYS A 252 -27.64 9.04 -18.02
CA CYS A 252 -27.50 7.86 -17.19
C CYS A 252 -26.32 6.98 -17.63
N GLU A 253 -26.15 6.79 -18.92
CA GLU A 253 -25.04 6.02 -19.47
C GLU A 253 -23.68 6.66 -19.13
N VAL A 254 -23.59 7.99 -19.21
CA VAL A 254 -22.38 8.73 -18.81
C VAL A 254 -22.10 8.56 -17.32
N PHE A 255 -23.11 8.68 -16.45
CA PHE A 255 -22.93 8.49 -15.01
C PHE A 255 -22.55 7.06 -14.66
N GLN A 256 -23.16 6.07 -15.29
CA GLN A 256 -22.83 4.67 -15.08
C GLN A 256 -21.41 4.34 -15.54
N LYS A 257 -21.01 4.75 -16.73
CA LYS A 257 -19.65 4.55 -17.24
C LYS A 257 -18.61 5.28 -16.39
N GLY A 258 -18.91 6.52 -15.98
CA GLY A 258 -18.04 7.28 -15.07
C GLY A 258 -17.87 6.60 -13.71
N TYR A 259 -18.94 6.06 -13.14
CA TYR A 259 -18.91 5.29 -11.90
C TYR A 259 -18.03 4.05 -12.04
N LEU A 260 -18.25 3.23 -13.06
CA LEU A 260 -17.46 2.01 -13.30
C LEU A 260 -15.97 2.31 -13.50
N MET A 261 -15.65 3.38 -14.26
CA MET A 261 -14.27 3.78 -14.51
C MET A 261 -13.53 4.24 -13.25
N LEU A 262 -14.24 4.92 -12.34
CA LEU A 262 -13.62 5.46 -11.11
C LEU A 262 -13.68 4.50 -9.92
N TYR A 263 -14.41 3.41 -10.03
CA TYR A 263 -14.64 2.46 -8.94
C TYR A 263 -13.35 1.90 -8.31
N PRO A 264 -12.33 1.49 -9.09
CA PRO A 264 -11.08 0.98 -8.54
C PRO A 264 -10.33 1.97 -7.66
N PHE A 265 -10.47 3.27 -7.92
CA PHE A 265 -9.81 4.30 -7.12
C PHE A 265 -10.33 4.36 -5.68
N SER A 266 -11.61 3.99 -5.46
CA SER A 266 -12.19 3.96 -4.11
C SER A 266 -11.63 2.82 -3.27
N THR A 267 -11.39 1.67 -3.87
CA THR A 267 -10.77 0.52 -3.19
C THR A 267 -9.33 0.82 -2.80
N GLU A 268 -8.56 1.43 -3.69
CA GLU A 268 -7.20 1.87 -3.43
C GLU A 268 -7.13 2.94 -2.33
N TYR A 269 -8.04 3.91 -2.37
CA TYR A 269 -8.15 4.94 -1.34
C TYR A 269 -8.30 4.34 0.06
N CYS A 270 -9.23 3.40 0.22
CA CYS A 270 -9.48 2.74 1.51
C CYS A 270 -8.23 2.02 2.04
N LEU A 271 -7.51 1.28 1.19
CA LEU A 271 -6.30 0.56 1.59
C LEU A 271 -5.15 1.49 1.95
N ILE A 272 -4.95 2.58 1.20
CA ILE A 272 -3.95 3.60 1.52
C ILE A 272 -4.29 4.28 2.85
N CYS A 273 -5.56 4.62 3.09
CA CYS A 273 -6.00 5.16 4.37
C CYS A 273 -5.73 4.20 5.53
N CYS A 274 -6.04 2.91 5.36
CA CYS A 274 -5.72 1.88 6.36
C CYS A 274 -4.23 1.84 6.68
N ALA A 275 -3.36 1.87 5.66
CA ALA A 275 -1.92 1.88 5.85
C ALA A 275 -1.44 3.11 6.63
N VAL A 276 -1.87 4.31 6.23
CA VAL A 276 -1.49 5.57 6.89
C VAL A 276 -2.02 5.63 8.33
N LEU A 277 -3.28 5.25 8.57
CA LEU A 277 -3.88 5.22 9.91
C LEU A 277 -3.16 4.25 10.84
N PHE A 278 -2.73 3.10 10.31
CA PHE A 278 -1.97 2.13 11.09
C PHE A 278 -0.58 2.66 11.48
N VAL A 279 0.10 3.35 10.57
CA VAL A 279 1.37 4.03 10.85
C VAL A 279 1.18 5.10 11.93
N MET A 280 0.15 5.94 11.81
CA MET A 280 -0.20 6.95 12.81
C MET A 280 -0.46 6.31 14.18
N TRP A 281 -1.22 5.21 14.22
CA TRP A 281 -1.50 4.47 15.45
C TRP A 281 -0.22 3.93 16.12
N LYS A 282 0.73 3.42 15.34
CA LYS A 282 2.04 2.99 15.85
C LYS A 282 2.85 4.14 16.43
N ASN A 283 2.72 5.33 15.85
CA ASN A 283 3.46 6.53 16.25
C ASN A 283 2.84 7.24 17.47
N VAL A 284 1.61 6.93 17.88
CA VAL A 284 1.01 7.50 19.10
C VAL A 284 1.82 7.10 20.34
N GLY A 285 2.27 8.10 21.12
CA GLY A 285 3.07 7.92 22.34
C GLY A 285 4.53 7.51 22.08
N ARG A 286 4.99 7.47 20.82
CA ARG A 286 6.38 7.20 20.47
C ARG A 286 7.24 8.42 20.77
N ARG A 287 8.30 8.23 21.54
CA ARG A 287 9.33 9.24 21.79
C ARG A 287 10.53 8.90 20.92
N LEU A 288 10.79 9.73 19.93
CA LEU A 288 12.02 9.68 19.16
C LEU A 288 13.15 10.26 20.04
N ALA A 289 14.29 9.57 20.12
CA ALA A 289 15.45 10.16 20.74
C ALA A 289 15.82 11.45 19.98
N PRO A 290 16.14 12.55 20.67
CA PRO A 290 16.61 13.74 19.99
C PRO A 290 17.93 13.35 19.31
N HIS A 291 17.89 13.14 18.00
CA HIS A 291 19.11 13.06 17.23
C HIS A 291 19.74 14.46 17.28
N THR A 292 20.89 14.57 17.92
CA THR A 292 21.78 15.71 17.87
C THR A 292 22.36 15.79 16.46
N GLY A 293 21.63 16.40 15.59
CA GLY A 293 21.97 16.66 14.20
C GLY A 293 20.68 16.99 13.47
N ALA A 294 20.55 18.22 12.98
CA ALA A 294 19.50 18.57 12.07
C ALA A 294 19.60 17.59 10.90
N HIS A 295 18.61 16.67 10.78
CA HIS A 295 18.50 15.88 9.57
C HIS A 295 18.34 16.88 8.42
N PRO A 296 19.22 16.87 7.43
CA PRO A 296 19.01 17.65 6.23
C PRO A 296 17.65 17.23 5.67
N ASP A 297 16.84 18.20 5.31
CA ASP A 297 15.58 17.99 4.63
C ASP A 297 15.80 16.96 3.53
N THR A 298 14.89 15.95 3.43
CA THR A 298 14.92 14.98 2.34
C THR A 298 15.17 15.73 1.04
N PRO A 299 16.22 15.35 0.27
CA PRO A 299 16.57 16.10 -0.91
C PRO A 299 15.34 16.22 -1.81
N PRO A 300 15.08 17.43 -2.37
CA PRO A 300 13.95 17.61 -3.28
C PRO A 300 14.06 16.59 -4.42
N PHE A 301 12.92 16.07 -4.86
CA PHE A 301 12.86 15.13 -5.98
C PHE A 301 13.47 15.79 -7.21
N HIS A 302 14.73 15.46 -7.49
CA HIS A 302 15.39 15.84 -8.72
C HIS A 302 15.48 14.61 -9.63
N LEU A 303 14.93 14.72 -10.81
CA LEU A 303 15.11 13.74 -11.86
C LEU A 303 16.57 13.81 -12.31
N HIS A 304 17.47 13.13 -11.62
CA HIS A 304 18.89 13.15 -11.94
C HIS A 304 19.18 12.18 -13.08
N GLY A 305 19.26 12.68 -14.30
CA GLY A 305 20.04 12.11 -15.39
C GLY A 305 19.75 10.68 -15.85
N ALA A 306 18.66 10.04 -15.40
CA ALA A 306 18.24 8.75 -15.89
C ALA A 306 17.57 8.94 -17.27
N ILE A 307 18.05 8.23 -18.30
CA ILE A 307 17.57 8.35 -19.68
C ILE A 307 17.02 7.02 -20.19
N PHE A 308 17.78 5.93 -20.01
CA PHE A 308 17.44 4.62 -20.58
C PHE A 308 16.24 3.96 -19.87
N GLY A 309 16.22 4.00 -18.53
CA GLY A 309 15.13 3.45 -17.74
C GLY A 309 13.78 4.09 -18.07
N PRO A 310 13.65 5.43 -17.98
CA PRO A 310 12.44 6.13 -18.38
C PRO A 310 12.04 5.90 -19.83
N LEU A 311 13.00 5.88 -20.77
CA LEU A 311 12.70 5.65 -22.18
C LEU A 311 12.13 4.26 -22.43
N LEU A 312 12.76 3.22 -21.84
CA LEU A 312 12.28 1.84 -21.95
C LEU A 312 10.94 1.67 -21.23
N GLY A 313 10.79 2.26 -20.05
CA GLY A 313 9.52 2.26 -19.31
C GLY A 313 8.39 2.96 -20.05
N LEU A 314 8.68 4.08 -20.72
CA LEU A 314 7.72 4.78 -21.56
C LEU A 314 7.30 3.93 -22.77
N LEU A 315 8.24 3.20 -23.38
CA LEU A 315 7.92 2.27 -24.46
C LEU A 315 6.94 1.18 -23.98
N VAL A 316 7.18 0.60 -22.80
CA VAL A 316 6.28 -0.38 -22.17
C VAL A 316 4.92 0.24 -21.88
N LEU A 317 4.88 1.48 -21.39
CA LEU A 317 3.64 2.21 -21.11
C LEU A 317 2.82 2.43 -22.39
N VAL A 318 3.44 2.90 -23.47
CA VAL A 318 2.75 3.10 -24.75
C VAL A 318 2.24 1.77 -25.31
N ALA A 319 3.06 0.71 -25.29
CA ALA A 319 2.61 -0.61 -25.71
C ALA A 319 1.44 -1.13 -24.85
N GLY A 320 1.52 -0.95 -23.52
CA GLY A 320 0.46 -1.32 -22.59
C GLY A 320 -0.84 -0.55 -22.84
N VAL A 321 -0.77 0.76 -23.08
CA VAL A 321 -1.95 1.56 -23.45
C VAL A 321 -2.56 1.07 -24.76
N CYS A 322 -1.76 0.71 -25.77
CA CYS A 322 -2.26 0.15 -27.01
C CYS A 322 -3.01 -1.18 -26.77
N VAL A 323 -2.40 -2.10 -26.00
CA VAL A 323 -3.06 -3.39 -25.66
C VAL A 323 -4.34 -3.14 -24.87
N PHE A 324 -4.31 -2.22 -23.90
CA PHE A 324 -5.47 -1.81 -23.12
C PHE A 324 -6.64 -1.33 -24.01
N VAL A 325 -6.38 -0.37 -24.89
CA VAL A 325 -7.40 0.19 -25.77
C VAL A 325 -7.99 -0.87 -26.71
N LEU A 326 -7.14 -1.70 -27.30
CA LEU A 326 -7.57 -2.78 -28.17
C LEU A 326 -8.46 -3.79 -27.43
N PHE A 327 -8.07 -4.17 -26.22
CA PHE A 327 -8.86 -5.11 -25.40
C PHE A 327 -10.21 -4.48 -25.00
N GLN A 328 -10.24 -3.20 -24.58
CA GLN A 328 -11.47 -2.51 -24.17
C GLN A 328 -12.46 -2.32 -25.33
N ILE A 329 -11.97 -2.06 -26.54
CA ILE A 329 -12.84 -1.95 -27.73
C ILE A 329 -13.53 -3.30 -27.97
N GLU A 330 -12.80 -4.40 -27.89
CA GLU A 330 -13.34 -5.73 -28.11
C GLU A 330 -14.25 -6.19 -26.96
N ALA A 331 -13.89 -5.89 -25.71
CA ALA A 331 -14.71 -6.17 -24.53
C ALA A 331 -16.06 -5.43 -24.52
N SER A 332 -16.22 -4.39 -25.34
CA SER A 332 -17.51 -3.71 -25.56
C SER A 332 -18.43 -4.50 -26.51
N GLY A 333 -17.93 -5.57 -27.14
CA GLY A 333 -18.70 -6.47 -27.99
C GLY A 333 -19.32 -7.64 -27.21
N PRO A 334 -20.11 -8.50 -27.88
CA PRO A 334 -20.82 -9.61 -27.22
C PRO A 334 -19.90 -10.74 -26.73
N THR A 335 -18.75 -10.93 -27.35
CA THR A 335 -17.75 -11.95 -26.95
C THR A 335 -16.36 -11.48 -27.34
N ILE A 336 -15.39 -11.68 -26.45
CA ILE A 336 -14.00 -11.32 -26.72
C ILE A 336 -13.34 -12.43 -27.56
N ALA A 337 -12.76 -12.06 -28.70
CA ALA A 337 -12.06 -13.01 -29.55
C ALA A 337 -10.74 -13.48 -28.90
N ARG A 338 -10.43 -14.79 -29.03
CA ARG A 338 -9.22 -15.42 -28.43
C ARG A 338 -7.91 -14.72 -28.77
N GLN A 339 -7.80 -14.03 -29.88
CA GLN A 339 -6.60 -13.28 -30.27
C GLN A 339 -6.26 -12.15 -29.30
N TYR A 340 -7.25 -11.52 -28.65
CA TYR A 340 -7.03 -10.43 -27.69
C TYR A 340 -6.52 -10.97 -26.36
N PHE A 341 -6.99 -12.14 -25.89
CA PHE A 341 -6.37 -12.84 -24.76
C PHE A 341 -4.92 -13.20 -25.05
N THR A 342 -4.65 -13.72 -26.26
CA THR A 342 -3.28 -14.02 -26.70
C THR A 342 -2.40 -12.77 -26.70
N LEU A 343 -2.90 -11.65 -27.19
CA LEU A 343 -2.20 -10.37 -27.20
C LEU A 343 -1.90 -9.89 -25.78
N TYR A 344 -2.87 -9.97 -24.87
CA TYR A 344 -2.72 -9.61 -23.47
C TYR A 344 -1.63 -10.43 -22.80
N TYR A 345 -1.73 -11.76 -22.84
CA TYR A 345 -0.73 -12.63 -22.20
C TYR A 345 0.65 -12.52 -22.85
N ALA A 346 0.73 -12.35 -24.17
CA ALA A 346 1.99 -12.13 -24.87
C ALA A 346 2.68 -10.84 -24.42
N PHE A 347 1.92 -9.76 -24.21
CA PHE A 347 2.45 -8.51 -23.66
C PHE A 347 3.05 -8.72 -22.27
N TYR A 348 2.34 -9.39 -21.36
CA TYR A 348 2.85 -9.67 -20.02
C TYR A 348 4.08 -10.60 -20.05
N ILE A 349 4.11 -11.63 -20.90
CA ILE A 349 5.24 -12.54 -21.08
C ILE A 349 6.47 -11.80 -21.61
N ALA A 350 6.31 -10.73 -22.36
CA ALA A 350 7.42 -9.88 -22.79
C ALA A 350 7.90 -8.95 -21.66
N VAL A 351 7.00 -8.37 -20.88
CA VAL A 351 7.33 -7.36 -19.86
C VAL A 351 7.84 -7.98 -18.56
N LEU A 352 7.22 -9.05 -18.05
CA LEU A 352 7.58 -9.65 -16.75
C LEU A 352 9.03 -10.13 -16.66
N PRO A 353 9.61 -10.82 -17.68
CA PRO A 353 11.02 -11.21 -17.66
C PRO A 353 11.96 -9.99 -17.66
N THR A 354 11.66 -8.93 -18.42
CA THR A 354 12.49 -7.72 -18.44
C THR A 354 12.49 -7.03 -17.09
N MET A 355 11.35 -6.95 -16.40
CA MET A 355 11.25 -6.45 -15.03
C MET A 355 12.04 -7.34 -14.05
N SER A 356 11.95 -8.67 -14.20
CA SER A 356 12.69 -9.61 -13.35
C SER A 356 14.20 -9.47 -13.54
N LEU A 357 14.67 -9.36 -14.76
CA LEU A 357 16.09 -9.15 -15.06
C LEU A 357 16.59 -7.79 -14.50
N ALA A 358 15.81 -6.74 -14.66
CA ALA A 358 16.11 -5.42 -14.09
C ALA A 358 16.18 -5.47 -12.54
N GLY A 359 15.22 -6.14 -11.90
CA GLY A 359 15.20 -6.33 -10.45
C GLY A 359 16.38 -7.15 -9.94
N LEU A 360 16.76 -8.25 -10.61
CA LEU A 360 17.93 -9.06 -10.29
C LEU A 360 19.23 -8.25 -10.44
N ALA A 361 19.36 -7.49 -11.54
CA ALA A 361 20.51 -6.61 -11.76
C ALA A 361 20.62 -5.55 -10.65
N GLY A 362 19.49 -4.95 -10.26
CA GLY A 362 19.43 -3.98 -9.16
C GLY A 362 19.82 -4.60 -7.82
N THR A 363 19.32 -5.79 -7.49
CA THR A 363 19.69 -6.52 -6.27
C THR A 363 21.18 -6.89 -6.27
N ALA A 364 21.72 -7.32 -7.40
CA ALA A 364 23.15 -7.58 -7.54
C ALA A 364 24.00 -6.32 -7.31
N ILE A 365 23.57 -5.17 -7.85
CA ILE A 365 24.25 -3.89 -7.62
C ILE A 365 24.21 -3.49 -6.14
N HIS A 366 23.08 -3.70 -5.47
CA HIS A 366 22.97 -3.49 -4.01
C HIS A 366 23.94 -4.40 -3.24
N GLY A 367 24.11 -5.65 -3.66
CA GLY A 367 25.08 -6.58 -3.05
C GLY A 367 26.53 -6.19 -3.27
N LEU A 368 26.86 -5.52 -4.39
CA LEU A 368 28.21 -5.03 -4.70
C LEU A 368 28.54 -3.70 -4.00
N GLU A 369 27.57 -3.06 -3.38
CA GLU A 369 27.74 -1.79 -2.70
C GLU A 369 27.84 -2.04 -1.18
N GLU A 370 28.98 -1.70 -0.58
CA GLU A 370 29.25 -1.80 0.87
C GLU A 370 28.47 -0.70 1.64
N ARG A 371 27.14 -0.72 1.56
CA ARG A 371 26.31 0.15 2.39
C ARG A 371 26.03 -0.53 3.73
N GLU A 372 26.12 0.23 4.81
CA GLU A 372 25.68 -0.24 6.09
C GLU A 372 24.16 -0.47 6.09
N LEU A 373 23.74 -1.60 6.66
CA LEU A 373 22.34 -1.87 6.92
C LEU A 373 21.82 -0.87 7.96
N ASP A 374 20.64 -0.32 7.72
CA ASP A 374 19.98 0.51 8.72
C ASP A 374 19.49 -0.36 9.89
N THR A 375 20.31 -0.38 10.96
CA THR A 375 20.02 -1.14 12.19
C THR A 375 18.95 -0.46 13.05
N LEU A 376 18.54 0.76 12.73
CA LEU A 376 17.46 1.45 13.40
C LEU A 376 16.13 0.77 13.05
N LYS A 377 15.57 0.05 14.02
CA LYS A 377 14.24 -0.57 13.90
C LYS A 377 13.18 0.49 13.65
N ASN A 378 12.92 0.78 12.39
CA ASN A 378 11.88 1.69 11.98
C ASN A 378 10.56 0.92 11.80
N PRO A 379 9.55 1.08 12.69
CA PRO A 379 8.31 0.32 12.61
C PRO A 379 7.53 0.62 11.34
N THR A 380 7.69 1.79 10.74
CA THR A 380 7.06 2.20 9.49
C THR A 380 7.58 1.38 8.31
N ARG A 381 8.90 1.26 8.16
CA ARG A 381 9.51 0.42 7.10
C ARG A 381 9.14 -1.06 7.23
N SER A 382 9.13 -1.58 8.46
CA SER A 382 8.71 -2.96 8.70
C SER A 382 7.25 -3.20 8.30
N LEU A 383 6.38 -2.20 8.51
CA LEU A 383 4.99 -2.28 8.08
C LEU A 383 4.87 -2.26 6.56
N ASP A 384 5.58 -1.36 5.88
CA ASP A 384 5.57 -1.27 4.41
C ASP A 384 5.98 -2.58 3.76
N VAL A 385 7.01 -3.25 4.31
CA VAL A 385 7.43 -4.59 3.87
C VAL A 385 6.33 -5.63 4.08
N VAL A 386 5.68 -5.63 5.24
CA VAL A 386 4.59 -6.59 5.54
C VAL A 386 3.39 -6.36 4.59
N LEU A 387 3.03 -5.11 4.32
CA LEU A 387 1.96 -4.77 3.38
C LEU A 387 2.33 -5.18 1.96
N LEU A 388 3.55 -4.91 1.52
CA LEU A 388 4.05 -5.32 0.21
C LEU A 388 3.98 -6.83 0.02
N MET A 389 4.49 -7.59 0.99
CA MET A 389 4.46 -9.06 0.95
C MET A 389 3.04 -9.61 1.02
N GLY A 390 2.20 -9.05 1.90
CA GLY A 390 0.80 -9.47 2.03
C GLY A 390 -0.02 -9.20 0.77
N ALA A 391 0.15 -8.04 0.15
CA ALA A 391 -0.53 -7.70 -1.09
C ALA A 391 -0.07 -8.57 -2.28
N ALA A 392 1.23 -8.92 -2.34
CA ALA A 392 1.75 -9.82 -3.37
C ALA A 392 1.06 -11.20 -3.36
N LEU A 393 0.66 -11.71 -2.18
CA LEU A 393 0.01 -13.01 -2.04
C LEU A 393 -1.33 -13.10 -2.78
N GLY A 394 -2.05 -11.99 -2.96
CA GLY A 394 -3.31 -11.98 -3.69
C GLY A 394 -3.14 -12.43 -5.15
N GLN A 395 -2.29 -11.75 -5.90
CA GLN A 395 -2.06 -12.06 -7.32
C GLN A 395 -1.24 -13.35 -7.50
N MET A 396 -0.28 -13.62 -6.62
CA MET A 396 0.42 -14.90 -6.61
C MET A 396 -0.53 -16.07 -6.33
N GLY A 397 -1.53 -15.88 -5.45
CA GLY A 397 -2.56 -16.87 -5.17
C GLY A 397 -3.35 -17.23 -6.44
N ILE A 398 -3.87 -16.25 -7.16
CA ILE A 398 -4.54 -16.47 -8.45
C ILE A 398 -3.63 -17.27 -9.39
N ALA A 399 -2.37 -16.85 -9.54
CA ALA A 399 -1.41 -17.55 -10.41
C ALA A 399 -1.16 -19.00 -10.00
N TYR A 400 -1.09 -19.31 -8.70
CA TYR A 400 -0.95 -20.72 -8.24
C TYR A 400 -2.18 -21.56 -8.58
N PHE A 401 -3.39 -21.02 -8.40
CA PHE A 401 -4.61 -21.72 -8.79
C PHE A 401 -4.69 -21.94 -10.30
N SER A 402 -4.31 -20.95 -11.11
CA SER A 402 -4.23 -21.08 -12.58
C SER A 402 -3.23 -22.15 -12.99
N ILE A 403 -2.03 -22.19 -12.39
CA ILE A 403 -1.03 -23.23 -12.67
C ILE A 403 -1.60 -24.64 -12.38
N VAL A 404 -2.28 -24.81 -11.24
CA VAL A 404 -2.86 -26.11 -10.86
C VAL A 404 -3.93 -26.53 -11.88
N ALA A 405 -4.84 -25.62 -12.26
CA ALA A 405 -5.89 -25.90 -13.24
C ALA A 405 -5.30 -26.33 -14.60
N ILE A 406 -4.32 -25.57 -15.11
CA ILE A 406 -3.71 -25.82 -16.41
C ILE A 406 -2.92 -27.15 -16.42
N VAL A 407 -2.13 -27.42 -15.37
CA VAL A 407 -1.35 -28.65 -15.28
C VAL A 407 -2.26 -29.88 -15.16
N ALA A 408 -3.38 -29.74 -14.42
CA ALA A 408 -4.35 -30.82 -14.25
C ALA A 408 -5.12 -31.14 -15.55
N THR A 409 -5.45 -30.12 -16.34
CA THR A 409 -6.21 -30.26 -17.60
C THR A 409 -5.34 -30.66 -18.81
N ARG A 410 -4.03 -30.65 -18.66
CA ARG A 410 -3.01 -30.90 -19.71
C ARG A 410 -3.13 -29.88 -20.85
N PRO A 411 -2.28 -28.86 -20.89
CA PRO A 411 -2.37 -27.75 -21.84
C PRO A 411 -2.17 -28.25 -23.29
N HIS A 412 -3.20 -28.17 -24.10
CA HIS A 412 -3.15 -28.54 -25.52
C HIS A 412 -3.11 -27.31 -26.44
N GLU A 413 -3.77 -26.24 -26.04
CA GLU A 413 -3.89 -25.01 -26.81
C GLU A 413 -2.73 -24.03 -26.57
N LEU A 414 -2.53 -23.10 -27.50
CA LEU A 414 -1.53 -22.05 -27.37
C LEU A 414 -1.85 -21.14 -26.18
N LEU A 415 -3.13 -20.82 -25.98
CA LEU A 415 -3.59 -19.94 -24.89
C LEU A 415 -3.26 -20.53 -23.52
N ASP A 416 -3.50 -21.83 -23.31
CA ASP A 416 -3.20 -22.51 -22.04
C ASP A 416 -1.70 -22.41 -21.68
N ARG A 417 -0.83 -22.58 -22.70
CA ARG A 417 0.63 -22.47 -22.52
C ARG A 417 1.05 -21.03 -22.19
N LEU A 418 0.37 -20.04 -22.79
CA LEU A 418 0.64 -18.63 -22.49
C LEU A 418 0.19 -18.27 -21.08
N ILE A 419 -0.98 -18.74 -20.63
CA ILE A 419 -1.46 -18.51 -19.26
C ILE A 419 -0.51 -19.18 -18.25
N LEU A 420 -0.03 -20.40 -18.53
CA LEU A 420 0.96 -21.07 -17.67
C LEU A 420 2.27 -20.29 -17.60
N ALA A 421 2.80 -19.86 -18.74
CA ALA A 421 4.03 -19.06 -18.79
C ALA A 421 3.86 -17.73 -18.06
N TYR A 422 2.74 -17.04 -18.27
CA TYR A 422 2.37 -15.81 -17.57
C TYR A 422 2.36 -16.02 -16.05
N SER A 423 1.68 -17.06 -15.56
CA SER A 423 1.54 -17.33 -14.14
C SER A 423 2.88 -17.62 -13.46
N LEU A 424 3.75 -18.40 -14.11
CA LEU A 424 5.10 -18.68 -13.61
C LEU A 424 5.98 -17.43 -13.59
N LEU A 425 5.96 -16.64 -14.66
CA LEU A 425 6.71 -15.39 -14.76
C LEU A 425 6.22 -14.34 -13.77
N LEU A 426 4.92 -14.29 -13.53
CA LEU A 426 4.31 -13.38 -12.57
C LEU A 426 4.83 -13.65 -11.15
N ILE A 427 4.82 -14.91 -10.71
CA ILE A 427 5.34 -15.32 -9.40
C ILE A 427 6.81 -14.96 -9.28
N LEU A 428 7.62 -15.29 -10.28
CA LEU A 428 9.04 -14.95 -10.31
C LEU A 428 9.26 -13.43 -10.19
N GLN A 429 8.53 -12.66 -10.99
CA GLN A 429 8.63 -11.20 -10.99
C GLN A 429 8.27 -10.59 -9.64
N HIS A 430 7.21 -11.08 -8.97
CA HIS A 430 6.83 -10.60 -7.64
C HIS A 430 7.93 -10.89 -6.60
N ILE A 431 8.50 -12.09 -6.62
CA ILE A 431 9.59 -12.46 -5.69
C ILE A 431 10.81 -11.56 -5.91
N VAL A 432 11.25 -11.40 -7.16
CA VAL A 432 12.43 -10.61 -7.50
C VAL A 432 12.22 -9.13 -7.19
N GLN A 433 11.06 -8.57 -7.52
CA GLN A 433 10.75 -7.17 -7.27
C GLN A 433 10.66 -6.88 -5.76
N ASN A 434 10.02 -7.77 -4.99
CA ASN A 434 9.97 -7.63 -3.54
C ASN A 434 11.37 -7.67 -2.93
N LEU A 435 12.24 -8.59 -3.39
CA LEU A 435 13.62 -8.67 -2.94
C LEU A 435 14.37 -7.35 -3.23
N PHE A 436 14.24 -6.80 -4.43
CA PHE A 436 14.87 -5.54 -4.81
C PHE A 436 14.40 -4.35 -3.96
N ILE A 437 13.08 -4.23 -3.74
CA ILE A 437 12.50 -3.14 -2.92
C ILE A 437 12.95 -3.28 -1.47
N ILE A 438 12.84 -4.49 -0.88
CA ILE A 438 13.21 -4.74 0.51
C ILE A 438 14.69 -4.46 0.74
N GLU A 439 15.55 -4.93 -0.14
CA GLU A 439 17.00 -4.70 -0.07
C GLU A 439 17.31 -3.20 -0.14
N GLY A 440 16.66 -2.47 -1.06
CA GLY A 440 16.82 -1.02 -1.20
C GLY A 440 16.40 -0.26 0.04
N LEU A 441 15.24 -0.57 0.61
CA LEU A 441 14.68 0.12 1.79
C LEU A 441 15.45 -0.14 3.10
N HIS A 442 16.19 -1.24 3.21
CA HIS A 442 16.94 -1.57 4.43
C HIS A 442 18.37 -1.02 4.46
N ARG A 443 18.79 -0.29 3.44
CA ARG A 443 20.13 0.32 3.38
C ARG A 443 20.09 1.78 3.75
N ARG A 444 21.17 2.30 4.35
CA ARG A 444 21.30 3.74 4.67
C ARG A 444 21.37 4.56 3.38
N PRO A 445 20.72 5.73 3.32
CA PRO A 445 20.75 6.59 2.15
C PRO A 445 22.19 7.09 1.88
N LEU A 446 22.58 7.12 0.61
CA LEU A 446 23.94 7.50 0.18
C LEU A 446 24.31 8.97 0.41
N TRP A 447 23.30 9.83 0.58
CA TRP A 447 23.52 11.25 0.87
C TRP A 447 24.02 11.51 2.29
N GLU A 448 23.81 10.58 3.24
CA GLU A 448 24.38 10.68 4.60
C GLU A 448 25.88 10.40 4.65
N THR A 449 26.44 9.73 3.64
CA THR A 449 27.85 9.34 3.58
C THR A 449 28.72 10.28 2.78
N ALA A 450 28.17 11.32 2.14
CA ALA A 450 28.95 12.29 1.39
C ALA A 450 29.64 13.30 2.33
N PRO A 451 30.95 13.52 2.21
CA PRO A 451 31.64 14.52 3.03
C PRO A 451 31.10 15.93 2.74
N GLU A 452 30.88 16.71 3.79
CA GLU A 452 30.28 18.06 3.84
C GLU A 452 30.99 19.16 3.00
N GLY A 453 31.69 18.81 1.95
CA GLY A 453 32.57 19.73 1.18
C GLY A 453 32.02 20.31 -0.12
N LEU A 454 30.86 19.90 -0.64
CA LEU A 454 30.44 20.26 -2.00
C LEU A 454 28.99 20.76 -2.15
N ALA A 455 28.37 21.24 -1.10
CA ALA A 455 27.05 21.90 -1.18
C ALA A 455 27.23 23.41 -1.46
N GLY A 456 27.60 23.76 -2.68
CA GLY A 456 27.40 25.11 -3.20
C GLY A 456 25.90 25.37 -3.36
N LYS A 457 25.34 26.28 -2.54
CA LYS A 457 23.96 26.75 -2.67
C LYS A 457 23.75 27.33 -4.07
N PRO A 458 22.77 26.87 -4.84
CA PRO A 458 22.29 27.65 -5.98
C PRO A 458 21.40 28.78 -5.43
N GLU A 459 21.82 30.01 -5.62
CA GLU A 459 20.97 31.18 -5.44
C GLU A 459 19.78 31.09 -6.39
N ALA A 460 18.58 31.09 -5.81
CA ALA A 460 17.32 31.15 -6.54
C ALA A 460 17.10 32.58 -7.05
N GLU A 461 17.28 32.79 -8.35
CA GLU A 461 16.81 34.01 -9.02
C GLU A 461 15.26 33.99 -9.15
N PRO A 462 14.59 35.14 -9.00
CA PRO A 462 13.12 35.24 -9.09
C PRO A 462 12.63 35.03 -10.54
N PRO A 463 11.39 34.51 -10.72
CA PRO A 463 10.88 34.16 -12.05
C PRO A 463 10.62 35.42 -12.89
N ARG A 464 11.39 35.63 -13.96
CA ARG A 464 11.09 36.58 -15.04
C ARG A 464 10.09 35.97 -16.02
N ARG A 465 9.06 36.70 -16.36
CA ARG A 465 8.13 36.39 -17.47
C ARG A 465 8.92 36.46 -18.78
N GLY A 466 9.17 35.32 -19.39
CA GLY A 466 9.92 35.21 -20.63
C GLY A 466 9.11 34.67 -21.79
N SER A 467 9.50 35.04 -23.00
CA SER A 467 8.92 34.65 -24.27
C SER A 467 9.18 33.15 -24.59
N LEU A 468 8.42 32.55 -25.52
CA LEU A 468 8.55 31.15 -25.96
C LEU A 468 9.99 30.76 -26.38
N LEU A 469 10.79 31.73 -26.84
CA LEU A 469 12.21 31.56 -27.21
C LEU A 469 13.13 31.40 -25.99
N GLU A 470 12.83 32.10 -24.89
CA GLU A 470 13.52 31.95 -23.59
C GLU A 470 13.19 30.63 -22.95
N LEU A 471 11.91 30.17 -23.03
CA LEU A 471 11.51 28.84 -22.56
C LEU A 471 12.30 27.73 -23.27
N GLY A 472 12.54 27.84 -24.58
CA GLY A 472 13.36 26.90 -25.34
C GLY A 472 14.83 26.91 -24.95
N GLN A 473 15.39 28.09 -24.62
CA GLN A 473 16.77 28.24 -24.13
C GLN A 473 16.90 27.72 -22.69
N ASP A 474 15.92 27.95 -21.85
CA ASP A 474 15.90 27.45 -20.46
C ASP A 474 15.74 25.94 -20.42
N LEU A 475 14.89 25.35 -21.29
CA LEU A 475 14.80 23.91 -21.49
C LEU A 475 16.13 23.29 -21.95
N ARG A 476 16.85 23.98 -22.88
CA ARG A 476 18.15 23.53 -23.36
C ARG A 476 19.23 23.67 -22.29
N ARG A 477 19.23 24.73 -21.50
CA ARG A 477 20.12 24.90 -20.34
C ARG A 477 19.83 23.88 -19.25
N ALA A 478 18.55 23.66 -18.93
CA ALA A 478 18.14 22.63 -18.00
C ALA A 478 18.54 21.23 -18.46
N SER A 479 18.41 20.92 -19.77
CA SER A 479 18.86 19.64 -20.33
C SER A 479 20.37 19.46 -20.31
N LEU A 480 21.16 20.52 -20.56
CA LEU A 480 22.61 20.47 -20.48
C LEU A 480 23.11 20.37 -19.02
N ALA A 481 22.50 21.09 -18.10
CA ALA A 481 22.78 20.96 -16.66
C ALA A 481 22.40 19.57 -16.13
N TYR A 482 21.34 19.01 -16.67
CA TYR A 482 20.88 17.65 -16.40
C TYR A 482 21.90 16.61 -16.87
N ILE A 483 22.40 16.70 -18.10
CA ILE A 483 23.45 15.82 -18.66
C ILE A 483 24.76 15.95 -17.88
N HIS A 484 25.13 17.15 -17.47
CA HIS A 484 26.36 17.39 -16.72
C HIS A 484 26.30 16.84 -15.29
N SER A 485 25.17 17.00 -14.61
CA SER A 485 24.95 16.39 -13.29
C SER A 485 25.02 14.86 -13.32
N TYR A 486 24.59 14.25 -14.43
CA TYR A 486 24.60 12.82 -14.67
C TYR A 486 26.03 12.22 -14.81
N SER A 487 26.97 12.95 -15.39
CA SER A 487 28.34 12.47 -15.61
C SER A 487 29.14 12.31 -14.31
N HIS A 488 28.74 12.97 -13.23
CA HIS A 488 29.42 12.92 -11.93
C HIS A 488 28.89 11.85 -10.97
N LEU A 489 27.76 11.18 -11.30
CA LEU A 489 27.23 10.10 -10.45
C LEU A 489 28.02 8.80 -10.66
N ASN A 490 28.28 8.10 -9.55
CA ASN A 490 28.87 6.77 -9.57
C ASN A 490 28.00 5.82 -10.43
N TRP A 491 28.56 4.99 -11.32
CA TRP A 491 27.81 4.15 -12.25
C TRP A 491 26.76 3.25 -11.55
N LYS A 492 27.05 2.79 -10.33
CA LYS A 492 26.12 1.98 -9.51
C LYS A 492 24.85 2.75 -9.14
N ARG A 493 25.00 3.98 -8.66
CA ARG A 493 23.86 4.86 -8.32
C ARG A 493 23.02 5.17 -9.55
N ARG A 494 23.69 5.46 -10.66
CA ARG A 494 23.06 5.70 -11.94
C ARG A 494 22.23 4.50 -12.38
N ALA A 495 22.79 3.29 -12.34
CA ALA A 495 22.11 2.07 -12.71
C ALA A 495 20.88 1.79 -11.80
N LEU A 496 21.00 2.00 -10.48
CA LEU A 496 19.88 1.85 -9.55
C LEU A 496 18.73 2.81 -9.85
N LYS A 497 19.04 4.07 -10.18
CA LYS A 497 18.04 5.07 -10.58
C LYS A 497 17.36 4.72 -11.89
N GLU A 498 18.10 4.27 -12.89
CA GLU A 498 17.56 3.80 -14.17
C GLU A 498 16.61 2.60 -13.97
N ILE A 499 17.02 1.60 -13.19
CA ILE A 499 16.24 0.42 -12.88
C ILE A 499 14.96 0.78 -12.12
N SER A 500 15.07 1.64 -11.10
CA SER A 500 13.90 2.04 -10.30
C SER A 500 12.88 2.77 -11.16
N LEU A 501 13.27 3.71 -12.01
CA LEU A 501 12.35 4.44 -12.89
C LEU A 501 11.71 3.53 -13.95
N PHE A 502 12.49 2.60 -14.53
CA PHE A 502 11.95 1.59 -15.43
C PHE A 502 10.86 0.75 -14.74
N LEU A 503 11.15 0.22 -13.54
CA LEU A 503 10.21 -0.60 -12.78
C LEU A 503 8.97 0.20 -12.34
N ILE A 504 9.11 1.49 -11.99
CA ILE A 504 7.98 2.38 -11.67
C ILE A 504 7.00 2.45 -12.85
N LEU A 505 7.51 2.78 -14.04
CA LEU A 505 6.67 2.91 -15.24
C LEU A 505 6.02 1.59 -15.63
N CYS A 506 6.74 0.47 -15.53
CA CYS A 506 6.17 -0.86 -15.75
C CYS A 506 5.06 -1.19 -14.74
N ASN A 507 5.26 -0.92 -13.44
CA ASN A 507 4.22 -1.18 -12.44
C ASN A 507 2.98 -0.30 -12.64
N ILE A 508 3.13 0.96 -13.05
CA ILE A 508 2.01 1.84 -13.43
C ILE A 508 1.25 1.24 -14.62
N THR A 509 1.96 0.75 -15.63
CA THR A 509 1.34 0.12 -16.80
C THR A 509 0.56 -1.14 -16.42
N LEU A 510 1.16 -2.01 -15.61
CA LEU A 510 0.53 -3.26 -15.17
C LEU A 510 -0.58 -3.02 -14.15
N TRP A 511 -0.56 -1.90 -13.41
CA TRP A 511 -1.64 -1.47 -12.54
C TRP A 511 -2.85 -0.99 -13.35
N MET A 512 -2.61 -0.22 -14.41
CA MET A 512 -3.66 0.39 -15.22
C MET A 512 -4.63 -0.66 -15.80
N MET A 513 -4.13 -1.80 -16.29
CA MET A 513 -4.96 -2.81 -16.94
C MET A 513 -6.05 -3.38 -16.02
N PRO A 514 -5.74 -3.99 -14.88
CA PRO A 514 -6.78 -4.50 -13.99
C PRO A 514 -7.54 -3.37 -13.27
N ALA A 515 -6.93 -2.22 -13.02
CA ALA A 515 -7.62 -1.09 -12.40
C ALA A 515 -8.79 -0.57 -13.24
N PHE A 516 -8.68 -0.62 -14.56
CA PHE A 516 -9.73 -0.16 -15.47
C PHE A 516 -10.56 -1.30 -16.11
N GLY A 517 -10.67 -2.43 -15.42
CA GLY A 517 -11.64 -3.47 -15.70
C GLY A 517 -11.22 -4.53 -16.72
N ILE A 518 -9.93 -4.62 -17.06
CA ILE A 518 -9.44 -5.78 -17.84
C ILE A 518 -9.11 -6.92 -16.89
N HIS A 519 -9.97 -7.93 -16.91
CA HIS A 519 -9.85 -9.11 -16.06
C HIS A 519 -10.00 -10.39 -16.88
N PRO A 520 -9.02 -10.74 -17.71
CA PRO A 520 -9.08 -11.92 -18.57
C PRO A 520 -9.26 -13.22 -17.78
N GLU A 521 -8.93 -13.23 -16.50
CA GLU A 521 -9.09 -14.35 -15.59
C GLU A 521 -10.55 -14.77 -15.40
N PHE A 522 -11.53 -13.86 -15.59
CA PHE A 522 -12.96 -14.19 -15.56
C PHE A 522 -13.50 -14.68 -16.89
N GLU A 523 -12.84 -14.35 -17.98
CA GLU A 523 -13.41 -14.45 -19.33
C GLU A 523 -12.76 -15.55 -20.18
N ASN A 524 -11.57 -16.06 -19.78
CA ASN A 524 -10.85 -17.09 -20.52
C ASN A 524 -11.48 -18.49 -20.41
N GLY A 525 -12.32 -18.73 -19.38
CA GLY A 525 -13.11 -19.94 -19.17
C GLY A 525 -12.36 -21.13 -18.60
N LEU A 526 -11.04 -21.22 -18.72
CA LEU A 526 -10.26 -22.43 -18.40
C LEU A 526 -10.29 -22.77 -16.89
N GLU A 527 -9.99 -21.81 -16.05
CA GLU A 527 -9.98 -22.01 -14.61
C GLU A 527 -11.40 -22.13 -14.05
N GLN A 528 -12.35 -21.43 -14.68
CA GLN A 528 -13.77 -21.52 -14.35
C GLN A 528 -14.33 -22.91 -14.63
N ASP A 529 -13.96 -23.53 -15.74
CA ASP A 529 -14.37 -24.90 -16.09
C ASP A 529 -13.78 -25.93 -15.10
N PHE A 530 -12.57 -25.69 -14.59
CA PHE A 530 -11.89 -26.58 -13.66
C PHE A 530 -12.41 -26.46 -12.21
N TYR A 531 -12.51 -25.24 -11.66
CA TYR A 531 -12.90 -25.00 -10.27
C TYR A 531 -14.40 -24.81 -10.07
N GLY A 532 -15.15 -24.58 -11.14
CA GLY A 532 -16.53 -24.09 -11.10
C GLY A 532 -16.60 -22.56 -10.89
N TYR A 533 -17.66 -21.95 -11.41
CA TYR A 533 -17.85 -20.50 -11.44
C TYR A 533 -17.70 -19.86 -10.05
N GLN A 534 -18.44 -20.31 -9.04
CA GLN A 534 -18.46 -19.70 -7.70
C GLN A 534 -17.09 -19.75 -7.01
N THR A 535 -16.37 -20.89 -7.11
CA THR A 535 -15.06 -21.04 -6.46
C THR A 535 -14.03 -20.13 -7.12
N TRP A 536 -13.95 -20.17 -8.45
CA TRP A 536 -13.01 -19.36 -9.20
C TRP A 536 -13.28 -17.86 -9.01
N PHE A 537 -14.54 -17.46 -9.10
CA PHE A 537 -14.98 -16.10 -8.87
C PHE A 537 -14.58 -15.58 -7.47
N THR A 538 -14.74 -16.39 -6.43
CA THR A 538 -14.31 -16.04 -5.07
C THR A 538 -12.80 -15.83 -4.98
N ILE A 539 -11.99 -16.71 -5.59
CA ILE A 539 -10.53 -16.62 -5.60
C ILE A 539 -10.08 -15.32 -6.27
N VAL A 540 -10.63 -15.05 -7.45
CA VAL A 540 -10.23 -13.88 -8.25
C VAL A 540 -10.66 -12.59 -7.57
N ASN A 541 -11.89 -12.50 -7.07
CA ASN A 541 -12.41 -11.32 -6.39
C ASN A 541 -11.64 -10.97 -5.11
N PHE A 542 -11.10 -11.95 -4.42
CA PHE A 542 -10.23 -11.70 -3.27
C PHE A 542 -8.81 -11.29 -3.71
N GLY A 543 -8.28 -11.94 -4.75
CA GLY A 543 -6.89 -11.76 -5.16
C GLY A 543 -6.63 -10.52 -6.01
N LEU A 544 -7.56 -10.14 -6.91
CA LEU A 544 -7.37 -9.01 -7.83
C LEU A 544 -7.17 -7.67 -7.13
N PRO A 545 -8.02 -7.26 -6.16
CA PRO A 545 -7.82 -5.98 -5.47
C PRO A 545 -6.49 -5.91 -4.73
N LEU A 546 -6.04 -7.02 -4.16
CA LEU A 546 -4.71 -7.09 -3.53
C LEU A 546 -3.59 -6.97 -4.56
N GLY A 547 -3.77 -7.52 -5.77
CA GLY A 547 -2.81 -7.39 -6.87
C GLY A 547 -2.71 -5.96 -7.39
N VAL A 548 -3.84 -5.26 -7.54
CA VAL A 548 -3.90 -3.84 -7.91
C VAL A 548 -3.18 -2.99 -6.86
N PHE A 549 -3.50 -3.20 -5.59
CA PHE A 549 -2.83 -2.54 -4.47
C PHE A 549 -1.32 -2.85 -4.43
N TYR A 550 -0.91 -4.11 -4.69
CA TYR A 550 0.49 -4.49 -4.75
C TYR A 550 1.28 -3.64 -5.76
N ARG A 551 0.75 -3.48 -6.97
CA ARG A 551 1.41 -2.69 -8.01
C ARG A 551 1.59 -1.23 -7.58
N MET A 552 0.57 -0.64 -6.98
CA MET A 552 0.61 0.74 -6.52
C MET A 552 1.55 0.93 -5.32
N HIS A 553 1.52 -0.01 -4.37
CA HIS A 553 2.42 0.00 -3.21
C HIS A 553 3.89 -0.21 -3.63
N SER A 554 4.12 -1.07 -4.63
CA SER A 554 5.44 -1.25 -5.25
C SER A 554 5.98 0.04 -5.87
N VAL A 555 5.14 0.83 -6.55
CA VAL A 555 5.54 2.14 -7.08
C VAL A 555 6.03 3.04 -5.95
N GLY A 556 5.32 3.08 -4.81
CA GLY A 556 5.74 3.83 -3.64
C GLY A 556 7.11 3.41 -3.10
N GLY A 557 7.31 2.11 -2.91
CA GLY A 557 8.60 1.55 -2.46
C GLY A 557 9.74 1.83 -3.46
N LEU A 558 9.48 1.71 -4.75
CA LEU A 558 10.47 2.00 -5.81
C LEU A 558 10.84 3.48 -5.89
N VAL A 559 9.88 4.40 -5.65
CA VAL A 559 10.18 5.84 -5.55
C VAL A 559 11.10 6.10 -4.36
N GLU A 560 10.89 5.46 -3.22
CA GLU A 560 11.76 5.59 -2.05
C GLU A 560 13.16 5.04 -2.34
N VAL A 561 13.27 3.85 -2.95
CA VAL A 561 14.56 3.29 -3.42
C VAL A 561 15.27 4.23 -4.38
N TYR A 562 14.55 4.87 -5.31
CA TYR A 562 15.11 5.88 -6.22
C TYR A 562 15.65 7.09 -5.49
N LEU A 563 14.95 7.58 -4.46
CA LEU A 563 15.36 8.76 -3.68
C LEU A 563 16.57 8.45 -2.80
N GLU A 564 16.65 7.24 -2.25
CA GLU A 564 17.78 6.80 -1.41
C GLU A 564 19.03 6.39 -2.21
N ALA A 565 18.89 6.06 -3.50
CA ALA A 565 20.00 5.84 -4.43
C ALA A 565 20.59 7.15 -4.96
#